data_24e750bd44f9f6d63ecf30d0265581b4
#
_entry.id   24e750bd44f9f6d63ecf30d0265581b4
#
_cell.length_a   1.000
_cell.length_b   1.000
_cell.length_c   1.000
_cell.angle_alpha   90.00
_cell.angle_beta   90.00
_cell.angle_gamma   90.00
#
_symmetry.space_group_name_H-M   'P 1'
#
loop_
_entity.id
_entity.type
_entity.pdbx_description
1 polymer ?
#
loop_
_entity_poly.entity_id
_entity_poly.type
_entity_poly.pdbx_seq_one_letter_code
_entity_poly.pdbx_strand_id
1 'polypeptide(L)'
;VFINQILEPGHHDTFNFGSLLFSLNKLSKYGLNNIEKSIKELSVYAKQKFIEKGLLDVQTIKRVSHSNIFNLKGDEFLFNNLIKNKILCSKRGDGIRISINFYNKKEEIDYLLSFF
;
A
#
# COMPACT_ATOMS: atom_id res chain seq x y z
N VAL A 1 6.98 26.07 29.28
CA VAL A 1 7.69 25.92 28.01
C VAL A 1 6.68 25.43 26.99
N PHE A 2 6.46 26.21 25.95
CA PHE A 2 5.53 25.79 24.89
C PHE A 2 6.19 24.72 24.01
N ILE A 3 5.44 23.73 23.61
CA ILE A 3 5.93 22.55 22.86
C ILE A 3 6.61 22.93 21.53
N ASN A 4 6.14 23.98 20.88
CA ASN A 4 6.72 24.52 19.65
C ASN A 4 8.15 25.06 19.85
N GLN A 5 8.49 25.62 21.03
CA GLN A 5 9.83 26.10 21.34
C GLN A 5 10.87 24.96 21.46
N ILE A 6 10.41 23.73 21.71
CA ILE A 6 11.24 22.53 21.80
C ILE A 6 11.36 21.84 20.44
N LEU A 7 10.27 21.82 19.68
CA LEU A 7 10.16 21.05 18.43
C LEU A 7 10.54 21.83 17.17
N GLU A 8 10.72 23.16 17.30
CA GLU A 8 11.04 24.05 16.18
C GLU A 8 12.34 24.83 16.43
N PRO A 9 13.49 24.15 16.50
CA PRO A 9 14.78 24.78 16.89
C PRO A 9 15.45 25.55 15.76
N GLY A 10 14.80 25.92 14.68
CA GLY A 10 15.43 26.58 13.55
C GLY A 10 14.50 27.06 12.45
N HIS A 11 15.05 27.27 11.26
CA HIS A 11 14.26 27.67 10.09
C HIS A 11 13.32 26.54 9.66
N HIS A 12 12.03 26.88 9.50
CA HIS A 12 11.05 25.94 8.95
C HIS A 12 11.35 25.66 7.49
N ASP A 13 11.25 24.41 7.10
CA ASP A 13 11.23 24.01 5.70
C ASP A 13 9.85 24.36 5.11
N THR A 14 9.71 25.62 4.70
CA THR A 14 8.46 26.17 4.18
C THR A 14 7.95 25.43 2.96
N PHE A 15 8.85 24.86 2.13
CA PHE A 15 8.46 24.08 0.95
C PHE A 15 7.80 22.77 1.35
N ASN A 16 8.40 22.01 2.26
CA ASN A 16 7.82 20.73 2.73
C ASN A 16 6.55 20.94 3.53
N PHE A 17 6.45 21.99 4.35
CA PHE A 17 5.21 22.34 5.06
C PHE A 17 4.09 22.74 4.08
N GLY A 18 4.41 23.54 3.04
CA GLY A 18 3.47 23.89 2.00
C GLY A 18 2.95 22.67 1.21
N SER A 19 3.85 21.77 0.85
CA SER A 19 3.54 20.50 0.17
C SER A 19 2.68 19.58 1.04
N LEU A 20 2.97 19.49 2.34
CA LEU A 20 2.17 18.73 3.29
C LEU A 20 0.76 19.31 3.41
N LEU A 21 0.63 20.62 3.59
CA LEU A 21 -0.67 21.29 3.68
C LEU A 21 -1.52 21.06 2.42
N PHE A 22 -0.91 21.17 1.24
CA PHE A 22 -1.58 20.88 -0.03
C PHE A 22 -2.09 19.43 -0.09
N SER A 23 -1.23 18.47 0.31
CA SER A 23 -1.58 17.05 0.32
C SER A 23 -2.71 16.74 1.30
N LEU A 24 -2.66 17.29 2.51
CA LEU A 24 -3.71 17.12 3.52
C LEU A 24 -5.05 17.71 3.05
N ASN A 25 -5.03 18.90 2.46
CA ASN A 25 -6.23 19.52 1.90
C ASN A 25 -6.83 18.68 0.75
N LYS A 26 -5.98 18.09 -0.09
CA LYS A 26 -6.43 17.20 -1.16
C LYS A 26 -7.08 15.92 -0.62
N LEU A 27 -6.44 15.27 0.35
CA LEU A 27 -6.98 14.07 1.00
C LEU A 27 -8.30 14.36 1.73
N SER A 28 -8.39 15.51 2.42
CA SER A 28 -9.61 15.95 3.09
C SER A 28 -10.77 16.14 2.13
N LYS A 29 -10.52 16.61 0.91
CA LYS A 29 -11.56 16.73 -0.14
C LYS A 29 -12.08 15.38 -0.62
N TYR A 30 -11.25 14.35 -0.70
CA TYR A 30 -11.69 12.99 -0.97
C TYR A 30 -12.51 12.41 0.20
N GLY A 31 -12.23 12.84 1.42
CA GLY A 31 -12.82 12.34 2.66
C GLY A 31 -12.11 11.07 3.16
N LEU A 32 -11.56 11.14 4.36
CA LEU A 32 -10.80 10.03 4.94
C LEU A 32 -11.62 8.74 5.05
N ASN A 33 -12.91 8.85 5.38
CA ASN A 33 -13.81 7.69 5.45
C ASN A 33 -13.99 7.02 4.08
N ASN A 34 -14.03 7.78 3.00
CA ASN A 34 -14.13 7.23 1.64
C ASN A 34 -12.84 6.52 1.25
N ILE A 35 -11.70 7.10 1.61
CA ILE A 35 -10.36 6.50 1.39
C ILE A 35 -10.26 5.17 2.14
N GLU A 36 -10.61 5.17 3.43
CA GLU A 36 -10.59 3.96 4.26
C GLU A 36 -11.49 2.86 3.69
N LYS A 37 -12.72 3.21 3.32
CA LYS A 37 -13.68 2.28 2.71
C LYS A 37 -13.12 1.67 1.43
N SER A 38 -12.58 2.49 0.52
CA SER A 38 -12.01 2.02 -0.74
C SER A 38 -10.82 1.08 -0.52
N ILE A 39 -9.90 1.44 0.38
CA ILE A 39 -8.75 0.58 0.73
C ILE A 39 -9.24 -0.75 1.30
N LYS A 40 -10.22 -0.73 2.19
CA LYS A 40 -10.75 -1.93 2.83
C LYS A 40 -11.39 -2.87 1.80
N GLU A 41 -12.23 -2.35 0.92
CA GLU A 41 -12.87 -3.13 -0.15
C GLU A 41 -11.85 -3.77 -1.09
N LEU A 42 -10.85 -3.01 -1.53
CA LEU A 42 -9.77 -3.52 -2.38
C LEU A 42 -8.89 -4.55 -1.65
N SER A 43 -8.60 -4.32 -0.37
CA SER A 43 -7.78 -5.25 0.42
C SER A 43 -8.49 -6.57 0.67
N VAL A 44 -9.80 -6.55 0.91
CA VAL A 44 -10.62 -7.77 1.05
C VAL A 44 -10.63 -8.54 -0.26
N TYR A 45 -10.90 -7.87 -1.38
CA TYR A 45 -10.87 -8.47 -2.70
C TYR A 45 -9.51 -9.12 -3.01
N ALA A 46 -8.43 -8.36 -2.82
CA ALA A 46 -7.07 -8.85 -3.06
C ALA A 46 -6.72 -10.05 -2.18
N LYS A 47 -7.05 -9.99 -0.88
CA LYS A 47 -6.78 -11.10 0.04
C LYS A 47 -7.46 -12.38 -0.41
N GLN A 48 -8.73 -12.30 -0.81
CA GLN A 48 -9.46 -13.45 -1.32
C GLN A 48 -8.76 -14.06 -2.55
N LYS A 49 -8.43 -13.23 -3.53
CA LYS A 49 -7.73 -13.64 -4.75
C LYS A 49 -6.35 -14.25 -4.48
N PHE A 50 -5.59 -13.67 -3.55
CA PHE A 50 -4.27 -14.19 -3.15
C PHE A 50 -4.38 -15.53 -2.42
N ILE A 51 -5.46 -15.75 -1.64
CA ILE A 51 -5.75 -17.05 -1.01
C ILE A 51 -6.08 -18.09 -2.07
N GLU A 52 -6.97 -17.78 -3.01
CA GLU A 52 -7.37 -18.67 -4.11
C GLU A 52 -6.16 -19.19 -4.91
N LYS A 53 -5.16 -18.33 -5.09
CA LYS A 53 -3.89 -18.66 -5.76
C LYS A 53 -2.81 -19.26 -4.83
N GLY A 54 -3.07 -19.40 -3.52
CA GLY A 54 -2.10 -19.98 -2.56
C GLY A 54 -0.87 -19.10 -2.29
N LEU A 55 -0.96 -17.80 -2.53
CA LEU A 55 0.15 -16.86 -2.50
C LEU A 55 0.47 -16.32 -1.10
N LEU A 56 -0.40 -16.52 -0.12
CA LEU A 56 -0.23 -16.03 1.25
C LEU A 56 0.26 -17.14 2.18
N ASP A 57 0.96 -16.73 3.24
CA ASP A 57 1.28 -17.61 4.35
C ASP A 57 0.04 -17.86 5.25
N VAL A 58 0.10 -18.96 6.02
CA VAL A 58 -1.01 -19.38 6.90
C VAL A 58 -1.34 -18.32 7.96
N GLN A 59 -0.35 -17.58 8.46
CA GLN A 59 -0.55 -16.55 9.47
C GLN A 59 -1.35 -15.37 8.91
N THR A 60 -1.00 -14.93 7.70
CA THR A 60 -1.71 -13.87 6.99
C THR A 60 -3.14 -14.27 6.64
N ILE A 61 -3.35 -15.52 6.22
CA ILE A 61 -4.70 -16.06 5.92
C ILE A 61 -5.60 -15.98 7.16
N LYS A 62 -5.10 -16.38 8.33
CA LYS A 62 -5.87 -16.44 9.58
C LYS A 62 -6.18 -15.07 10.20
N ARG A 63 -5.51 -14.00 9.78
CA ARG A 63 -5.75 -12.66 10.33
C ARG A 63 -7.14 -12.16 9.96
N VAL A 64 -7.94 -11.83 10.96
CA VAL A 64 -9.26 -11.20 10.77
C VAL A 64 -9.12 -9.77 10.27
N SER A 65 -8.16 -9.03 10.83
CA SER A 65 -7.81 -7.67 10.39
C SER A 65 -6.38 -7.64 9.87
N HIS A 66 -6.16 -7.01 8.73
CA HIS A 66 -4.85 -6.84 8.13
C HIS A 66 -4.76 -5.49 7.41
N SER A 67 -3.53 -5.05 7.16
CA SER A 67 -3.28 -3.84 6.37
C SER A 67 -3.53 -4.10 4.87
N ASN A 68 -3.41 -3.03 4.09
CA ASN A 68 -3.42 -3.07 2.63
C ASN A 68 -2.07 -3.48 2.01
N ILE A 69 -1.15 -4.00 2.83
CA ILE A 69 0.17 -4.48 2.40
C ILE A 69 0.22 -5.99 2.54
N PHE A 70 0.59 -6.67 1.46
CA PHE A 70 0.70 -8.13 1.39
C PHE A 70 2.12 -8.52 0.99
N ASN A 71 2.61 -9.61 1.55
CA ASN A 71 3.83 -10.28 1.09
C ASN A 71 3.43 -11.56 0.38
N LEU A 72 3.52 -11.56 -0.94
CA LEU A 72 3.12 -12.70 -1.78
C LEU A 72 4.32 -13.61 -2.00
N LYS A 73 4.10 -14.93 -2.01
CA LYS A 73 5.13 -15.90 -2.39
C LYS A 73 5.57 -15.60 -3.82
N GLY A 74 6.88 -15.54 -4.02
CA GLY A 74 7.45 -15.28 -5.34
C GLY A 74 8.96 -15.16 -5.27
N ASP A 75 9.62 -15.62 -6.31
CA ASP A 75 11.08 -15.63 -6.43
C ASP A 75 11.62 -14.37 -7.12
N GLU A 76 12.93 -14.37 -7.36
CA GLU A 76 13.63 -13.28 -8.02
C GLU A 76 13.21 -13.14 -9.50
N PHE A 77 12.96 -14.26 -10.17
CA PHE A 77 12.54 -14.24 -11.57
C PHE A 77 11.20 -13.55 -11.73
N LEU A 78 10.22 -13.92 -10.89
CA LEU A 78 8.91 -13.30 -10.87
C LEU A 78 8.99 -11.81 -10.52
N PHE A 79 9.79 -11.44 -9.50
CA PHE A 79 9.99 -10.05 -9.13
C PHE A 79 10.49 -9.22 -10.32
N ASN A 80 11.53 -9.70 -11.02
CA ASN A 80 12.08 -9.01 -12.19
C ASN A 80 11.07 -8.90 -13.34
N ASN A 81 10.23 -9.94 -13.52
CA ASN A 81 9.16 -9.92 -14.52
C ASN A 81 8.09 -8.87 -14.19
N LEU A 82 7.68 -8.74 -12.93
CA LEU A 82 6.75 -7.70 -12.49
C LEU A 82 7.29 -6.30 -12.75
N ILE A 83 8.54 -6.04 -12.37
CA ILE A 83 9.20 -4.73 -12.62
C ILE A 83 9.26 -4.41 -14.11
N LYS A 84 9.65 -5.39 -14.95
CA LYS A 84 9.67 -5.24 -16.42
C LYS A 84 8.30 -4.86 -16.98
N ASN A 85 7.24 -5.38 -16.40
CA ASN A 85 5.85 -5.07 -16.77
C ASN A 85 5.27 -3.86 -16.02
N LYS A 86 6.13 -3.01 -15.44
CA LYS A 86 5.78 -1.74 -14.77
C LYS A 86 4.90 -1.91 -13.52
N ILE A 87 4.93 -3.08 -12.90
CA ILE A 87 4.30 -3.32 -11.61
C ILE A 87 5.30 -2.96 -10.52
N LEU A 88 5.06 -1.84 -9.83
CA LEU A 88 5.92 -1.36 -8.75
C LEU A 88 5.69 -2.19 -7.50
N CYS A 89 6.69 -2.94 -7.10
CA CYS A 89 6.69 -3.78 -5.93
C CYS A 89 8.07 -3.80 -5.27
N SER A 90 8.23 -4.47 -4.14
CA SER A 90 9.53 -4.60 -3.49
C SER A 90 9.73 -6.01 -2.94
N LYS A 91 10.94 -6.52 -3.06
CA LYS A 91 11.31 -7.79 -2.45
C LYS A 91 11.44 -7.63 -0.93
N ARG A 92 10.83 -8.55 -0.16
CA ARG A 92 10.91 -8.58 1.31
C ARG A 92 10.94 -10.01 1.83
N GLY A 93 12.05 -10.40 2.46
CA GLY A 93 12.29 -11.79 2.85
C GLY A 93 12.20 -12.70 1.63
N ASP A 94 11.45 -13.78 1.76
CA ASP A 94 11.25 -14.77 0.70
C ASP A 94 10.04 -14.47 -0.21
N GLY A 95 9.58 -13.21 -0.22
CA GLY A 95 8.39 -12.83 -0.98
C GLY A 95 8.47 -11.47 -1.63
N ILE A 96 7.39 -11.14 -2.33
CA ILE A 96 7.20 -9.89 -3.06
C ILE A 96 6.12 -9.06 -2.35
N ARG A 97 6.52 -7.91 -1.82
CA ARG A 97 5.61 -7.01 -1.12
C ARG A 97 4.83 -6.15 -2.11
N ILE A 98 3.51 -6.27 -2.02
CA ILE A 98 2.54 -5.46 -2.76
C ILE A 98 1.83 -4.54 -1.77
N SER A 99 1.64 -3.28 -2.15
CA SER A 99 0.89 -2.28 -1.39
C SER A 99 -0.27 -1.77 -2.24
N ILE A 100 -1.48 -1.88 -1.71
CA ILE A 100 -2.72 -1.47 -2.38
C ILE A 100 -3.18 -0.16 -1.76
N ASN A 101 -3.64 0.79 -2.58
CA ASN A 101 -4.09 2.09 -2.10
C ASN A 101 -5.46 2.44 -2.70
N PHE A 102 -6.12 3.49 -2.18
CA PHE A 102 -7.46 3.90 -2.59
C PHE A 102 -7.60 4.26 -4.08
N TYR A 103 -6.51 4.59 -4.75
CA TYR A 103 -6.47 4.92 -6.18
C TYR A 103 -6.24 3.71 -7.08
N ASN A 104 -5.99 2.52 -6.51
CA ASN A 104 -5.91 1.29 -7.29
C ASN A 104 -7.30 0.77 -7.67
N LYS A 105 -7.35 -0.13 -8.65
CA LYS A 105 -8.56 -0.76 -9.16
C LYS A 105 -8.46 -2.29 -9.06
N LYS A 106 -9.61 -2.97 -9.07
CA LYS A 106 -9.66 -4.45 -9.05
C LYS A 106 -8.95 -5.06 -10.26
N GLU A 107 -9.10 -4.44 -11.42
CA GLU A 107 -8.47 -4.86 -12.67
C GLU A 107 -6.94 -4.86 -12.58
N GLU A 108 -6.35 -3.95 -11.78
CA GLU A 108 -4.90 -3.92 -11.55
C GLU A 108 -4.45 -5.08 -10.66
N ILE A 109 -5.29 -5.51 -9.71
CA ILE A 109 -5.05 -6.70 -8.89
C ILE A 109 -5.13 -7.95 -9.76
N ASP A 110 -6.14 -8.05 -10.64
CA ASP A 110 -6.29 -9.16 -11.58
C ASP A 110 -5.13 -9.20 -12.58
N TYR A 111 -4.69 -8.05 -13.06
CA TYR A 111 -3.50 -7.94 -13.91
C TYR A 111 -2.24 -8.42 -13.18
N LEU A 112 -2.01 -7.98 -11.96
CA LEU A 112 -0.92 -8.49 -11.13
C LEU A 112 -0.97 -10.02 -11.04
N LEU A 113 -2.14 -10.60 -10.80
CA LEU A 113 -2.33 -12.03 -10.63
C LEU A 113 -2.14 -12.85 -11.92
N SER A 114 -2.15 -12.22 -13.08
CA SER A 114 -1.86 -12.90 -14.35
C SER A 114 -0.38 -13.31 -14.48
N PHE A 115 0.49 -12.84 -13.61
CA PHE A 115 1.92 -13.18 -13.57
C PHE A 115 2.23 -14.35 -12.63
N PHE A 116 1.32 -14.71 -11.74
CA PHE A 116 1.40 -15.82 -10.81
C PHE A 116 0.65 -17.04 -11.37
#